data_8ed1a92b0f2840eb21780337e52de9d1
#
_entry.id   8ed1a92b0f2840eb21780337e52de9d1
#
_cell.length_a   1.000
_cell.length_b   1.000
_cell.length_c   1.000
_cell.angle_alpha   90.00
_cell.angle_beta   90.00
_cell.angle_gamma   90.00
#
_symmetry.space_group_name_H-M   'P 1'
#
loop_
_entity.id
_entity.type
_entity.pdbx_description
1 polymer ?
#
loop_
_entity_poly.entity_id
_entity_poly.type
_entity_poly.pdbx_seq_one_letter_code
_entity_poly.pdbx_strand_id
1 'polypeptide(L)'
;MYVRIFVIGLLVDLVKDVLQNGRSRFFSYHWNYLASTMVVSFVLGDVIWLIGRVTLPSGSQSLTLEDHAVLRSYTIMLSAESFLSLGILQAFALNFSFLSQENASIGPLLNAFIQMLIDAAKFFFYFVFVFLAFAVSFTKLYSQYNAAKEYFAPGTEEKISLELER
;
A
#
# COMPACT_ATOMS: atom_id res chain seq x y z
N MET A 1 0.13 20.37 -10.48
CA MET A 1 0.45 20.46 -11.92
C MET A 1 1.91 20.15 -12.21
N TYR A 2 2.87 20.78 -11.54
CA TYR A 2 4.32 20.60 -11.77
C TYR A 2 4.81 19.15 -11.59
N VAL A 3 4.30 18.42 -10.59
CA VAL A 3 4.70 17.02 -10.32
C VAL A 3 4.40 16.10 -11.51
N ARG A 4 3.25 16.26 -12.16
CA ARG A 4 2.87 15.45 -13.32
C ARG A 4 3.78 15.68 -14.53
N ILE A 5 4.20 16.92 -14.76
CA ILE A 5 5.15 17.25 -15.85
C ILE A 5 6.50 16.59 -15.56
N PHE A 6 6.94 16.62 -14.31
CA PHE A 6 8.18 15.97 -13.88
C PHE A 6 8.11 14.45 -14.07
N VAL A 7 7.00 13.81 -13.68
CA VAL A 7 6.80 12.35 -13.84
C VAL A 7 6.78 11.96 -15.32
N ILE A 8 6.16 12.77 -16.19
CA ILE A 8 6.17 12.52 -17.64
C ILE A 8 7.58 12.61 -18.20
N GLY A 9 8.37 13.62 -17.79
CA GLY A 9 9.77 13.76 -18.19
C GLY A 9 10.59 12.54 -17.78
N LEU A 10 10.42 12.09 -16.55
CA LEU A 10 11.13 10.94 -16.00
C LEU A 10 10.72 9.64 -16.68
N LEU A 11 9.45 9.48 -17.05
CA LEU A 11 8.95 8.35 -17.84
C LEU A 11 9.60 8.31 -19.23
N VAL A 12 9.72 9.46 -19.88
CA VAL A 12 10.37 9.56 -21.21
C VAL A 12 11.85 9.17 -21.10
N ASP A 13 12.56 9.66 -20.08
CA ASP A 13 13.96 9.32 -19.85
C ASP A 13 14.15 7.82 -19.55
N LEU A 14 13.28 7.23 -18.73
CA LEU A 14 13.28 5.79 -18.46
C LEU A 14 13.07 4.95 -19.73
N VAL A 15 12.08 5.32 -20.54
CA VAL A 15 11.81 4.63 -21.82
C VAL A 15 13.00 4.74 -22.75
N LYS A 16 13.61 5.92 -22.85
CA LYS A 16 14.80 6.17 -23.65
C LYS A 16 15.98 5.32 -23.19
N ASP A 17 16.19 5.23 -21.87
CA ASP A 17 17.28 4.45 -21.28
C ASP A 17 17.10 2.94 -21.54
N VAL A 18 15.87 2.43 -21.43
CA VAL A 18 15.53 1.03 -21.78
C VAL A 18 15.76 0.74 -23.27
N LEU A 19 15.43 1.69 -24.15
CA LEU A 19 15.60 1.52 -25.59
C LEU A 19 17.08 1.59 -26.01
N GLN A 20 17.87 2.44 -25.38
CA GLN A 20 19.30 2.61 -25.70
C GLN A 20 20.18 1.52 -25.12
N ASN A 21 19.99 1.14 -23.87
CA ASN A 21 20.86 0.22 -23.14
C ASN A 21 20.37 -1.24 -23.14
N GLY A 22 19.15 -1.49 -23.58
CA GLY A 22 18.50 -2.79 -23.55
C GLY A 22 18.02 -3.20 -22.15
N ARG A 23 16.98 -4.04 -22.10
CA ARG A 23 16.33 -4.47 -20.85
C ARG A 23 17.28 -5.09 -19.82
N SER A 24 18.21 -5.93 -20.27
CA SER A 24 19.11 -6.66 -19.38
C SER A 24 20.06 -5.73 -18.60
N ARG A 25 20.57 -4.71 -19.27
CA ARG A 25 21.49 -3.75 -18.68
C ARG A 25 20.77 -2.74 -17.80
N PHE A 26 19.58 -2.32 -18.17
CA PHE A 26 18.74 -1.42 -17.41
C PHE A 26 18.42 -1.97 -16.00
N PHE A 27 18.03 -3.24 -15.93
CA PHE A 27 17.71 -3.91 -14.65
C PHE A 27 18.94 -4.37 -13.84
N SER A 28 20.14 -4.19 -14.34
CA SER A 28 21.35 -4.44 -13.59
C SER A 28 21.63 -3.37 -12.52
N TYR A 29 21.06 -2.18 -12.67
CA TYR A 29 21.23 -1.07 -11.71
C TYR A 29 20.04 -0.98 -10.76
N HIS A 30 20.29 -1.09 -9.46
CA HIS A 30 19.28 -1.03 -8.41
C HIS A 30 18.46 0.28 -8.44
N TRP A 31 19.08 1.39 -8.83
CA TRP A 31 18.43 2.69 -8.92
C TRP A 31 17.36 2.78 -10.01
N ASN A 32 17.52 2.03 -11.09
CA ASN A 32 16.55 1.98 -12.16
C ASN A 32 15.25 1.27 -11.73
N TYR A 33 15.37 0.29 -10.82
CA TYR A 33 14.19 -0.30 -10.17
C TYR A 33 13.42 0.73 -9.35
N LEU A 34 14.14 1.51 -8.54
CA LEU A 34 13.53 2.53 -7.69
C LEU A 34 12.85 3.61 -8.55
N ALA A 35 13.50 4.07 -9.63
CA ALA A 35 12.93 5.02 -10.56
C ALA A 35 11.69 4.45 -11.29
N SER A 36 11.76 3.19 -11.72
CA SER A 36 10.63 2.52 -12.38
C SER A 36 9.44 2.36 -11.45
N THR A 37 9.66 1.90 -10.21
CA THR A 37 8.60 1.72 -9.22
C THR A 37 7.99 3.07 -8.81
N MET A 38 8.78 4.12 -8.75
CA MET A 38 8.30 5.47 -8.49
C MET A 38 7.34 5.95 -9.59
N VAL A 39 7.72 5.81 -10.87
CA VAL A 39 6.87 6.20 -11.99
C VAL A 39 5.58 5.38 -12.01
N VAL A 40 5.66 4.06 -11.77
CA VAL A 40 4.48 3.19 -11.67
C VAL A 40 3.56 3.64 -10.53
N SER A 41 4.10 3.99 -9.36
CA SER A 41 3.31 4.47 -8.23
C SER A 41 2.55 5.77 -8.56
N PHE A 42 3.20 6.73 -9.22
CA PHE A 42 2.53 7.98 -9.65
C PHE A 42 1.45 7.72 -10.70
N VAL A 43 1.74 6.91 -11.72
CA VAL A 43 0.78 6.58 -12.77
C VAL A 43 -0.43 5.85 -12.20
N LEU A 44 -0.23 4.87 -11.32
CA LEU A 44 -1.31 4.17 -10.64
C LEU A 44 -2.14 5.12 -9.76
N GLY A 45 -1.49 5.98 -8.99
CA GLY A 45 -2.15 6.98 -8.16
C GLY A 45 -3.02 7.93 -9.01
N ASP A 46 -2.49 8.44 -10.12
CA ASP A 46 -3.23 9.32 -11.03
C ASP A 46 -4.40 8.61 -11.71
N VAL A 47 -4.23 7.36 -12.15
CA VAL A 47 -5.30 6.54 -12.77
C VAL A 47 -6.41 6.27 -11.76
N ILE A 48 -6.07 5.84 -10.54
CA ILE A 48 -7.05 5.57 -9.49
C ILE A 48 -7.79 6.86 -9.10
N TRP A 49 -7.07 7.98 -9.00
CA TRP A 49 -7.67 9.28 -8.72
C TRP A 49 -8.64 9.71 -9.80
N LEU A 50 -8.29 9.51 -11.09
CA LEU A 50 -9.16 9.81 -12.22
C LEU A 50 -10.43 8.93 -12.19
N ILE A 51 -10.29 7.64 -11.94
CA ILE A 51 -11.43 6.70 -11.78
C ILE A 51 -12.32 7.18 -10.64
N GLY A 52 -11.75 7.51 -9.48
CA GLY A 52 -12.49 8.02 -8.33
C GLY A 52 -13.29 9.27 -8.68
N ARG A 53 -12.72 10.16 -9.49
CA ARG A 53 -13.37 11.40 -9.88
C ARG A 53 -14.49 11.22 -10.91
N VAL A 54 -14.36 10.25 -11.80
CA VAL A 54 -15.40 9.91 -12.79
C VAL A 54 -16.57 9.15 -12.15
N THR A 55 -16.28 8.35 -11.13
CA THR A 55 -17.31 7.58 -10.42
C THR A 55 -18.06 8.38 -9.36
N LEU A 56 -17.58 9.58 -8.98
CA LEU A 56 -18.34 10.49 -8.12
C LEU A 56 -19.52 11.06 -8.91
N PRO A 57 -20.77 10.75 -8.53
CA PRO A 57 -21.93 11.40 -9.13
C PRO A 57 -21.89 12.90 -8.83
N SER A 58 -21.95 13.73 -9.87
CA SER A 58 -21.93 15.19 -9.79
C SER A 58 -23.25 15.79 -9.29
N GLY A 59 -24.00 15.09 -8.45
CA GLY A 59 -25.30 15.51 -7.96
C GLY A 59 -25.47 15.22 -6.48
N SER A 60 -25.33 16.24 -5.67
CA SER A 60 -25.84 16.29 -4.31
C SER A 60 -27.35 16.16 -4.34
N GLN A 61 -27.89 15.15 -3.68
CA GLN A 61 -29.20 15.15 -2.99
C GLN A 61 -29.88 13.77 -3.04
N SER A 62 -29.59 12.98 -2.03
CA SER A 62 -30.57 12.14 -1.28
C SER A 62 -29.82 11.21 -0.32
N LEU A 63 -30.09 11.40 0.93
CA LEU A 63 -29.26 10.99 2.08
C LEU A 63 -29.46 9.55 2.57
N THR A 64 -29.93 8.58 1.79
CA THR A 64 -30.26 7.27 2.37
C THR A 64 -29.77 6.01 1.62
N LEU A 65 -29.39 6.14 0.35
CA LEU A 65 -28.74 5.04 -0.41
C LEU A 65 -27.31 5.41 -0.86
N GLU A 66 -26.94 6.68 -0.68
CA GLU A 66 -25.66 7.27 -1.13
C GLU A 66 -24.50 7.01 -0.17
N ASP A 67 -24.74 6.65 1.10
CA ASP A 67 -23.66 6.46 2.08
C ASP A 67 -22.65 5.40 1.61
N HIS A 68 -23.11 4.32 0.97
CA HIS A 68 -22.22 3.29 0.44
C HIS A 68 -21.46 3.75 -0.81
N ALA A 69 -22.05 4.58 -1.66
CA ALA A 69 -21.39 5.12 -2.85
C ALA A 69 -20.36 6.19 -2.45
N VAL A 70 -20.66 7.03 -1.50
CA VAL A 70 -19.74 8.04 -0.93
C VAL A 70 -18.58 7.38 -0.21
N LEU A 71 -18.82 6.37 0.62
CA LEU A 71 -17.78 5.60 1.29
C LEU A 71 -16.86 4.90 0.29
N ARG A 72 -17.43 4.30 -0.76
CA ARG A 72 -16.64 3.65 -1.82
C ARG A 72 -15.78 4.64 -2.59
N SER A 73 -16.30 5.80 -2.89
CA SER A 73 -15.57 6.90 -3.55
C SER A 73 -14.43 7.41 -2.67
N TYR A 74 -14.68 7.55 -1.36
CA TYR A 74 -13.69 7.97 -0.40
C TYR A 74 -12.54 6.94 -0.26
N THR A 75 -12.85 5.65 -0.23
CA THR A 75 -11.82 4.60 -0.18
C THR A 75 -10.97 4.57 -1.45
N ILE A 76 -11.54 4.82 -2.64
CA ILE A 76 -10.80 4.93 -3.89
C ILE A 76 -9.86 6.14 -3.85
N MET A 77 -10.33 7.29 -3.38
CA MET A 77 -9.52 8.50 -3.25
C MET A 77 -8.37 8.31 -2.26
N LEU A 78 -8.63 7.69 -1.10
CA LEU A 78 -7.62 7.39 -0.10
C LEU A 78 -6.54 6.43 -0.64
N SER A 79 -6.92 5.43 -1.44
CA SER A 79 -5.96 4.55 -2.09
C SER A 79 -5.10 5.29 -3.11
N ALA A 80 -5.65 6.22 -3.89
CA ALA A 80 -4.90 7.06 -4.81
C ALA A 80 -3.86 7.91 -4.07
N GLU A 81 -4.23 8.55 -2.97
CA GLU A 81 -3.32 9.34 -2.13
C GLU A 81 -2.20 8.49 -1.52
N SER A 82 -2.49 7.25 -1.16
CA SER A 82 -1.49 6.31 -0.66
C SER A 82 -0.42 6.00 -1.71
N PHE A 83 -0.81 5.76 -2.97
CA PHE A 83 0.14 5.55 -4.07
C PHE A 83 0.94 6.81 -4.39
N LEU A 84 0.33 7.99 -4.37
CA LEU A 84 1.03 9.25 -4.56
C LEU A 84 2.04 9.51 -3.44
N SER A 85 1.68 9.26 -2.20
CA SER A 85 2.58 9.39 -1.04
C SER A 85 3.77 8.44 -1.14
N LEU A 86 3.53 7.20 -1.57
CA LEU A 86 4.59 6.22 -1.83
C LEU A 86 5.53 6.70 -2.94
N GLY A 87 4.98 7.25 -4.02
CA GLY A 87 5.76 7.85 -5.12
C GLY A 87 6.65 9.01 -4.65
N ILE A 88 6.14 9.87 -3.79
CA ILE A 88 6.91 10.98 -3.19
C ILE A 88 8.05 10.44 -2.33
N LEU A 89 7.79 9.43 -1.49
CA LEU A 89 8.82 8.80 -0.67
C LEU A 89 9.96 8.22 -1.53
N GLN A 90 9.61 7.55 -2.62
CA GLN A 90 10.58 7.01 -3.58
C GLN A 90 11.35 8.12 -4.32
N ALA A 91 10.70 9.25 -4.63
CA ALA A 91 11.37 10.41 -5.21
C ALA A 91 12.44 10.99 -4.27
N PHE A 92 12.16 11.07 -2.96
CA PHE A 92 13.15 11.44 -1.97
C PHE A 92 14.33 10.46 -1.93
N ALA A 93 14.06 9.16 -1.96
CA ALA A 93 15.10 8.14 -1.98
C ALA A 93 16.00 8.25 -3.24
N LEU A 94 15.42 8.57 -4.40
CA LEU A 94 16.17 8.84 -5.63
C LEU A 94 17.08 10.07 -5.51
N ASN A 95 16.63 11.15 -4.86
CA ASN A 95 17.48 12.32 -4.63
C ASN A 95 18.72 11.98 -3.80
N PHE A 96 18.60 11.08 -2.82
CA PHE A 96 19.76 10.56 -2.09
C PHE A 96 20.76 9.83 -3.00
N SER A 97 20.27 9.12 -4.02
CA SER A 97 21.12 8.47 -5.02
C SER A 97 21.96 9.48 -5.80
N PHE A 98 21.39 10.58 -6.24
CA PHE A 98 22.13 11.63 -6.95
C PHE A 98 23.19 12.29 -6.06
N LEU A 99 22.84 12.61 -4.81
CA LEU A 99 23.79 13.16 -3.83
C LEU A 99 24.97 12.23 -3.56
N SER A 100 24.73 10.91 -3.60
CA SER A 100 25.76 9.89 -3.43
C SER A 100 26.74 9.83 -4.59
N GLN A 101 26.28 10.10 -5.82
CA GLN A 101 27.13 10.06 -7.01
C GLN A 101 28.04 11.29 -7.11
N GLU A 102 27.58 12.42 -6.63
CA GLU A 102 28.38 13.67 -6.65
C GLU A 102 29.45 13.73 -5.56
N ASN A 103 29.23 13.07 -4.44
CA ASN A 103 30.15 13.12 -3.27
C ASN A 103 30.81 11.76 -3.02
N ALA A 104 32.08 11.63 -3.39
CA ALA A 104 32.87 10.40 -3.19
C ALA A 104 32.93 9.91 -1.73
N SER A 105 32.77 10.80 -0.75
CA SER A 105 32.77 10.45 0.69
C SER A 105 31.40 9.92 1.16
N ILE A 106 30.29 10.29 0.52
CA ILE A 106 28.94 9.89 0.92
C ILE A 106 28.55 8.54 0.30
N GLY A 107 29.10 8.21 -0.87
CA GLY A 107 28.80 6.97 -1.60
C GLY A 107 28.97 5.69 -0.78
N PRO A 108 30.13 5.46 -0.14
CA PRO A 108 30.35 4.28 0.70
C PRO A 108 29.41 4.22 1.91
N LEU A 109 29.14 5.36 2.55
CA LEU A 109 28.23 5.46 3.69
C LEU A 109 26.80 5.09 3.29
N LEU A 110 26.33 5.58 2.15
CA LEU A 110 25.01 5.26 1.64
C LEU A 110 24.88 3.78 1.24
N ASN A 111 25.92 3.18 0.66
CA ASN A 111 25.94 1.76 0.34
C ASN A 111 25.87 0.89 1.62
N ALA A 112 26.59 1.25 2.67
CA ALA A 112 26.50 0.59 3.96
C ALA A 112 25.09 0.72 4.57
N PHE A 113 24.49 1.90 4.47
CA PHE A 113 23.13 2.15 4.93
C PHE A 113 22.08 1.32 4.17
N ILE A 114 22.20 1.21 2.83
CA ILE A 114 21.32 0.38 2.02
C ILE A 114 21.43 -1.11 2.37
N GLN A 115 22.66 -1.60 2.58
CA GLN A 115 22.86 -2.99 3.02
C GLN A 115 22.22 -3.25 4.38
N MET A 116 22.37 -2.32 5.32
CA MET A 116 21.72 -2.40 6.64
C MET A 116 20.18 -2.40 6.52
N LEU A 117 19.62 -1.60 5.62
CA LEU A 117 18.18 -1.60 5.35
C LEU A 117 17.70 -2.92 4.75
N ILE A 118 18.47 -3.52 3.84
CA ILE A 118 18.13 -4.83 3.24
C ILE A 118 18.13 -5.92 4.32
N ASP A 119 19.08 -5.91 5.22
CA ASP A 119 19.14 -6.88 6.31
C ASP A 119 18.02 -6.66 7.34
N ALA A 120 17.71 -5.40 7.65
CA ALA A 120 16.54 -5.05 8.45
C ALA A 120 15.22 -5.49 7.79
N ALA A 121 15.08 -5.36 6.47
CA ALA A 121 13.91 -5.81 5.73
C ALA A 121 13.74 -7.33 5.77
N LYS A 122 14.83 -8.10 5.69
CA LYS A 122 14.80 -9.55 5.86
C LYS A 122 14.30 -9.92 7.27
N PHE A 123 14.83 -9.25 8.29
CA PHE A 123 14.37 -9.46 9.67
C PHE A 123 12.89 -9.12 9.83
N PHE A 124 12.45 -8.00 9.27
CA PHE A 124 11.06 -7.58 9.30
C PHE A 124 10.12 -8.58 8.61
N PHE A 125 10.58 -9.21 7.52
CA PHE A 125 9.83 -10.26 6.85
C PHE A 125 9.54 -11.45 7.78
N TYR A 126 10.54 -11.94 8.52
CA TYR A 126 10.34 -13.00 9.52
C TYR A 126 9.40 -12.54 10.65
N PHE A 127 9.54 -11.30 11.09
CA PHE A 127 8.67 -10.73 12.12
C PHE A 127 7.20 -10.70 11.69
N VAL A 128 6.93 -10.33 10.44
CA VAL A 128 5.56 -10.33 9.87
C VAL A 128 4.95 -11.74 9.88
N PHE A 129 5.72 -12.79 9.56
CA PHE A 129 5.23 -14.15 9.64
C PHE A 129 4.83 -14.57 11.06
N VAL A 130 5.66 -14.25 12.02
CA VAL A 130 5.36 -14.51 13.43
C VAL A 130 4.11 -13.74 13.86
N PHE A 131 4.02 -12.48 13.49
CA PHE A 131 2.85 -11.65 13.79
C PHE A 131 1.56 -12.20 13.17
N LEU A 132 1.61 -12.63 11.92
CA LEU A 132 0.46 -13.26 11.24
C LEU A 132 0.04 -14.56 11.93
N ALA A 133 0.99 -15.39 12.36
CA ALA A 133 0.67 -16.61 13.11
C ALA A 133 -0.09 -16.31 14.41
N PHE A 134 0.36 -15.29 15.16
CA PHE A 134 -0.35 -14.81 16.35
C PHE A 134 -1.73 -14.26 16.00
N ALA A 135 -1.85 -13.42 14.96
CA ALA A 135 -3.11 -12.84 14.54
C ALA A 135 -4.16 -13.93 14.20
N VAL A 136 -3.76 -14.96 13.44
CA VAL A 136 -4.63 -16.09 13.10
C VAL A 136 -5.03 -16.88 14.37
N SER A 137 -4.09 -17.11 15.28
CA SER A 137 -4.36 -17.82 16.54
C SER A 137 -5.35 -17.06 17.42
N PHE A 138 -5.17 -15.74 17.55
CA PHE A 138 -6.12 -14.89 18.30
C PHE A 138 -7.48 -14.85 17.64
N THR A 139 -7.54 -14.74 16.31
CA THR A 139 -8.83 -14.73 15.59
C THR A 139 -9.61 -16.03 15.85
N LYS A 140 -8.93 -17.18 15.84
CA LYS A 140 -9.57 -18.48 16.17
C LYS A 140 -10.05 -18.52 17.62
N LEU A 141 -9.23 -18.04 18.57
CA LEU A 141 -9.60 -18.00 19.98
C LEU A 141 -10.84 -17.14 20.22
N TYR A 142 -10.86 -15.92 19.62
CA TYR A 142 -12.02 -15.03 19.74
C TYR A 142 -13.27 -15.57 19.05
N SER A 143 -13.14 -16.25 17.93
CA SER A 143 -14.25 -16.92 17.25
C SER A 143 -14.89 -17.99 18.15
N GLN A 144 -14.08 -18.81 18.82
CA GLN A 144 -14.56 -19.81 19.76
C GLN A 144 -15.22 -19.18 21.00
N TYR A 145 -14.63 -18.09 21.52
CA TYR A 145 -15.20 -17.37 22.65
C TYR A 145 -16.56 -16.74 22.31
N ASN A 146 -16.70 -16.15 21.13
CA ASN A 146 -17.98 -15.57 20.68
C ASN A 146 -19.05 -16.66 20.47
N ALA A 147 -18.68 -17.80 19.90
CA ALA A 147 -19.58 -18.94 19.78
C ALA A 147 -20.03 -19.46 21.16
N ALA A 148 -19.10 -19.62 22.10
CA ALA A 148 -19.44 -20.01 23.46
C ALA A 148 -20.36 -18.99 24.17
N LYS A 149 -20.11 -17.69 23.96
CA LYS A 149 -20.96 -16.63 24.53
C LYS A 149 -22.39 -16.66 23.98
N GLU A 150 -22.56 -17.05 22.72
CA GLU A 150 -23.87 -17.16 22.08
C GLU A 150 -24.66 -18.36 22.65
N TYR A 151 -23.98 -19.46 23.00
CA TYR A 151 -24.58 -20.61 23.70
C TYR A 151 -24.96 -20.34 25.16
N PHE A 152 -24.23 -19.46 25.84
CA PHE A 152 -24.45 -19.09 27.25
C PHE A 152 -25.21 -17.76 27.40
N ALA A 153 -25.75 -17.18 26.33
CA ALA A 153 -26.57 -15.96 26.42
C ALA A 153 -27.86 -16.26 27.23
N PRO A 154 -28.25 -15.36 28.18
CA PRO A 154 -29.32 -15.62 29.14
C PRO A 154 -30.75 -15.75 28.57
N GLY A 155 -30.89 -15.99 27.26
CA GLY A 155 -32.15 -16.37 26.59
C GLY A 155 -32.25 -17.82 26.23
N THR A 156 -31.17 -18.60 26.37
CA THR A 156 -31.15 -20.01 26.00
C THR A 156 -31.70 -20.91 27.11
N GLU A 157 -31.57 -20.50 28.39
CA GLU A 157 -32.15 -21.25 29.51
C GLU A 157 -33.69 -21.20 29.51
N GLU A 158 -34.28 -20.08 29.09
CA GLU A 158 -35.72 -19.94 28.97
C GLU A 158 -36.30 -20.78 27.83
N LYS A 159 -35.58 -20.96 26.75
CA LYS A 159 -36.00 -21.85 25.65
C LYS A 159 -35.89 -23.34 26.00
N ILE A 160 -34.85 -23.71 26.75
CA ILE A 160 -34.67 -25.11 27.20
C ILE A 160 -35.72 -25.50 28.23
N SER A 161 -36.11 -24.61 29.16
CA SER A 161 -37.16 -24.87 30.13
C SER A 161 -38.54 -25.03 29.45
N LEU A 162 -38.85 -24.25 28.41
CA LEU A 162 -40.08 -24.34 27.66
C LEU A 162 -40.18 -25.61 26.78
N GLU A 163 -39.08 -26.17 26.32
CA GLU A 163 -39.06 -27.45 25.61
C GLU A 163 -39.15 -28.68 26.54
N LEU A 164 -38.72 -28.55 27.79
CA LEU A 164 -38.77 -29.61 28.79
C LEU A 164 -40.18 -29.73 29.45
N GLU A 165 -41.04 -28.71 29.37
CA GLU A 165 -42.42 -28.70 29.85
C GLU A 165 -43.45 -29.19 28.79
N ARG A 166 -43.02 -29.51 27.59
CA ARG A 166 -43.84 -30.08 26.51
C ARG A 166 -43.65 -31.55 26.38
#